data_404390d10864cc02ec72be4ba0d75483
#
_entry.id   404390d10864cc02ec72be4ba0d75483
#
_cell.length_a   1.000
_cell.length_b   1.000
_cell.length_c   1.000
_cell.angle_alpha   90.00
_cell.angle_beta   90.00
_cell.angle_gamma   90.00
#
_symmetry.space_group_name_H-M   'P 1'
#
loop_
_entity.id
_entity.type
_entity.pdbx_description
1 polymer ?
#
loop_
_entity_poly.entity_id
_entity_poly.type
_entity_poly.pdbx_seq_one_letter_code
_entity_poly.pdbx_strand_id
1 'polypeptide(L)'
;VTPKQYAGAMKLERFRKASRAGHSVTRAIYEAGYGSSSRFYEKESAALGMRPADYGKKGEGQTIFWTCRKTALGPLLIAGTAKGLCTVRFGESEKKLAAGLAEEFSNAALLSADKTGKKGEENAPALETWADALTRYAEGLEAWPELPLDIKATAFQAKVWAALRAVPAGKTATYGEIAAAIGLPQSQRAVARACAM
;
A
#
# COMPACT_ATOMS: atom_id res chain seq x y z
N VAL A 1 8.96 -15.91 -12.19
CA VAL A 1 7.49 -16.04 -12.01
C VAL A 1 7.04 -17.22 -12.86
N THR A 2 6.46 -18.22 -12.22
CA THR A 2 5.88 -19.33 -12.98
C THR A 2 4.66 -18.81 -13.78
N PRO A 3 4.29 -19.46 -14.91
CA PRO A 3 3.08 -19.11 -15.66
C PRO A 3 1.83 -19.00 -14.79
N LYS A 4 1.75 -19.82 -13.73
CA LYS A 4 0.67 -19.84 -12.74
C LYS A 4 0.65 -18.57 -11.86
N GLN A 5 1.82 -18.07 -11.45
CA GLN A 5 1.94 -16.83 -10.68
C GLN A 5 1.61 -15.60 -11.53
N TYR A 6 2.05 -15.59 -12.78
CA TYR A 6 1.70 -14.54 -13.75
C TYR A 6 0.19 -14.50 -14.03
N ALA A 7 -0.42 -15.65 -14.29
CA ALA A 7 -1.86 -15.74 -14.48
C ALA A 7 -2.65 -15.30 -13.24
N GLY A 8 -2.16 -15.60 -12.03
CA GLY A 8 -2.75 -15.11 -10.78
C GLY A 8 -2.70 -13.59 -10.66
N ALA A 9 -1.54 -12.99 -10.93
CA ALA A 9 -1.37 -11.53 -10.90
C ALA A 9 -2.29 -10.82 -11.91
N MET A 10 -2.40 -11.34 -13.13
CA MET A 10 -3.31 -10.80 -14.17
C MET A 10 -4.78 -10.89 -13.76
N LYS A 11 -5.18 -11.98 -13.10
CA LYS A 11 -6.54 -12.15 -12.59
C LYS A 11 -6.83 -11.12 -11.47
N LEU A 12 -5.89 -10.94 -10.55
CA LEU A 12 -6.05 -9.97 -9.47
C LEU A 12 -6.15 -8.53 -9.99
N GLU A 13 -5.38 -8.18 -11.02
CA GLU A 13 -5.46 -6.87 -11.68
C GLU A 13 -6.82 -6.65 -12.35
N ARG A 14 -7.36 -7.67 -13.05
CA ARG A 14 -8.72 -7.63 -13.64
C ARG A 14 -9.78 -7.45 -12.54
N PHE A 15 -9.65 -8.17 -11.43
CA PHE A 15 -10.53 -8.02 -10.29
C PHE A 15 -10.54 -6.57 -9.77
N ARG A 16 -9.35 -5.98 -9.57
CA ARG A 16 -9.22 -4.59 -9.11
C ARG A 16 -9.86 -3.60 -10.09
N LYS A 17 -9.65 -3.79 -11.40
CA LYS A 17 -10.24 -2.95 -12.43
C LYS A 17 -11.78 -3.02 -12.41
N ALA A 18 -12.34 -4.21 -12.34
CA ALA A 18 -13.79 -4.43 -12.27
C ALA A 18 -14.38 -3.85 -10.97
N SER A 19 -13.71 -4.03 -9.82
CA SER A 19 -14.14 -3.45 -8.54
C SER A 19 -14.12 -1.92 -8.55
N ARG A 20 -13.10 -1.29 -9.15
CA ARG A 20 -13.04 0.18 -9.32
C ARG A 20 -14.13 0.71 -10.25
N ALA A 21 -14.56 -0.10 -11.23
CA ALA A 21 -15.67 0.21 -12.12
C ALA A 21 -17.06 0.07 -11.46
N GLY A 22 -17.13 -0.28 -10.16
CA GLY A 22 -18.37 -0.40 -9.41
C GLY A 22 -19.10 -1.73 -9.57
N HIS A 23 -18.44 -2.75 -10.15
CA HIS A 23 -19.03 -4.09 -10.23
C HIS A 23 -19.12 -4.72 -8.84
N SER A 24 -20.16 -5.52 -8.60
CA SER A 24 -20.25 -6.29 -7.35
C SER A 24 -19.03 -7.22 -7.19
N VAL A 25 -18.61 -7.47 -5.95
CA VAL A 25 -17.43 -8.32 -5.66
C VAL A 25 -17.51 -9.67 -6.35
N THR A 26 -18.67 -10.31 -6.30
CA THR A 26 -18.92 -11.61 -6.96
C THR A 26 -18.72 -11.49 -8.47
N ARG A 27 -19.29 -10.49 -9.10
CA ARG A 27 -19.12 -10.24 -10.55
C ARG A 27 -17.66 -9.96 -10.91
N ALA A 28 -16.97 -9.11 -10.15
CA ALA A 28 -15.57 -8.80 -10.35
C ALA A 28 -14.65 -10.04 -10.23
N ILE A 29 -14.96 -10.96 -9.31
CA ILE A 29 -14.24 -12.24 -9.16
C ILE A 29 -14.38 -13.10 -10.43
N TYR A 30 -15.60 -13.27 -10.96
CA TYR A 30 -15.84 -14.06 -12.17
C TYR A 30 -15.27 -13.39 -13.41
N GLU A 31 -15.44 -12.09 -13.61
CA GLU A 31 -14.85 -11.34 -14.72
C GLU A 31 -13.30 -11.37 -14.70
N ALA A 32 -12.71 -11.47 -13.54
CA ALA A 32 -11.27 -11.68 -13.38
C ALA A 32 -10.80 -13.08 -13.80
N GLY A 33 -11.73 -14.02 -14.03
CA GLY A 33 -11.44 -15.38 -14.45
C GLY A 33 -11.15 -16.35 -13.31
N TYR A 34 -11.69 -16.09 -12.10
CA TYR A 34 -11.67 -17.05 -11.01
C TYR A 34 -12.88 -18.00 -11.13
N GLY A 35 -12.63 -19.30 -10.98
CA GLY A 35 -13.68 -20.32 -11.12
C GLY A 35 -14.63 -20.43 -9.91
N SER A 36 -14.31 -19.79 -8.77
CA SER A 36 -15.17 -19.68 -7.60
C SER A 36 -14.68 -18.54 -6.69
N SER A 37 -15.60 -17.96 -5.91
CA SER A 37 -15.29 -16.99 -4.88
C SER A 37 -14.39 -17.57 -3.78
N SER A 38 -14.64 -18.81 -3.34
CA SER A 38 -13.81 -19.47 -2.32
C SER A 38 -12.34 -19.55 -2.70
N ARG A 39 -12.03 -19.95 -3.94
CA ARG A 39 -10.64 -19.97 -4.43
C ARG A 39 -9.99 -18.61 -4.51
N PHE A 40 -10.77 -17.57 -4.75
CA PHE A 40 -10.30 -16.19 -4.72
C PHE A 40 -9.93 -15.77 -3.29
N TYR A 41 -10.84 -16.02 -2.32
CA TYR A 41 -10.60 -15.67 -0.92
C TYR A 41 -9.43 -16.45 -0.31
N GLU A 42 -9.25 -17.71 -0.62
CA GLU A 42 -8.13 -18.53 -0.12
C GLU A 42 -6.75 -18.06 -0.63
N LYS A 43 -6.67 -17.61 -1.88
CA LYS A 43 -5.38 -17.32 -2.53
C LYS A 43 -5.03 -15.85 -2.56
N GLU A 44 -6.01 -14.98 -2.69
CA GLU A 44 -5.80 -13.59 -3.04
C GLU A 44 -6.17 -12.62 -1.91
N SER A 45 -6.88 -13.07 -0.86
CA SER A 45 -7.24 -12.21 0.27
C SER A 45 -6.00 -11.69 1.01
N ALA A 46 -4.96 -12.52 1.15
CA ALA A 46 -3.69 -12.12 1.74
C ALA A 46 -2.92 -11.12 0.85
N ALA A 47 -3.09 -11.19 -0.48
CA ALA A 47 -2.46 -10.28 -1.44
C ALA A 47 -3.20 -8.94 -1.59
N LEU A 48 -4.41 -8.83 -1.04
CA LEU A 48 -5.21 -7.60 -1.07
C LEU A 48 -4.98 -6.70 0.15
N GLY A 49 -4.38 -7.23 1.25
CA GLY A 49 -4.15 -6.48 2.50
C GLY A 49 -5.44 -6.10 3.25
N MET A 50 -6.58 -6.12 2.59
CA MET A 50 -7.91 -5.99 3.19
C MET A 50 -8.91 -6.89 2.45
N ARG A 51 -10.07 -7.13 3.04
CA ARG A 51 -11.10 -7.94 2.38
C ARG A 51 -11.50 -7.32 1.04
N PRO A 52 -11.69 -8.12 -0.02
CA PRO A 52 -12.07 -7.62 -1.35
C PRO A 52 -13.32 -6.73 -1.37
N ALA A 53 -14.25 -6.98 -0.46
CA ALA A 53 -15.44 -6.16 -0.26
C ALA A 53 -15.09 -4.72 0.21
N ASP A 54 -14.12 -4.59 1.10
CA ASP A 54 -13.70 -3.30 1.66
C ASP A 54 -12.89 -2.49 0.64
N TYR A 55 -12.22 -3.18 -0.29
CA TYR A 55 -11.45 -2.52 -1.37
C TYR A 55 -12.35 -1.80 -2.39
N GLY A 56 -13.39 -2.46 -2.88
CA GLY A 56 -14.35 -1.87 -3.84
C GLY A 56 -15.12 -0.69 -3.24
N LYS A 57 -15.13 -0.58 -1.93
CA LYS A 57 -15.87 0.39 -1.13
C LYS A 57 -15.03 1.55 -0.60
N LYS A 58 -13.81 1.75 -1.13
CA LYS A 58 -12.92 2.90 -0.77
C LYS A 58 -12.73 3.06 0.75
N GLY A 59 -12.56 1.95 1.46
CA GLY A 59 -12.32 1.94 2.90
C GLY A 59 -13.60 1.98 3.76
N GLU A 60 -14.78 1.67 3.22
CA GLU A 60 -16.02 1.59 4.00
C GLU A 60 -15.87 0.67 5.22
N GLY A 61 -16.26 1.17 6.38
CA GLY A 61 -16.15 0.46 7.66
C GLY A 61 -14.72 0.37 8.21
N GLN A 62 -13.73 1.04 7.59
CA GLN A 62 -12.37 1.15 8.13
C GLN A 62 -12.18 2.48 8.83
N THR A 63 -11.44 2.45 9.95
CA THR A 63 -10.89 3.65 10.57
C THR A 63 -9.43 3.77 10.18
N ILE A 64 -9.06 4.90 9.59
CA ILE A 64 -7.69 5.23 9.20
C ILE A 64 -7.23 6.40 10.05
N PHE A 65 -6.19 6.17 10.83
CA PHE A 65 -5.50 7.20 11.61
C PHE A 65 -4.41 7.80 10.72
N TRP A 66 -4.23 9.11 10.79
CA TRP A 66 -3.20 9.78 10.02
C TRP A 66 -2.57 10.94 10.78
N THR A 67 -1.33 11.21 10.45
CA THR A 67 -0.56 12.36 10.93
C THR A 67 0.32 12.90 9.81
N CYS A 68 0.80 14.13 9.96
CA CYS A 68 1.74 14.75 9.04
C CYS A 68 2.98 15.24 9.80
N ARG A 69 4.16 14.88 9.29
CA ARG A 69 5.45 15.29 9.85
C ARG A 69 6.18 16.21 8.88
N LYS A 70 6.90 17.19 9.43
CA LYS A 70 7.82 18.00 8.65
C LYS A 70 9.16 17.28 8.59
N THR A 71 9.70 17.12 7.39
CA THR A 71 11.03 16.55 7.16
C THR A 71 11.85 17.44 6.25
N ALA A 72 13.16 17.20 6.13
CA ALA A 72 14.02 17.90 5.18
C ALA A 72 13.59 17.71 3.70
N LEU A 73 12.86 16.60 3.41
CA LEU A 73 12.32 16.29 2.08
C LEU A 73 10.93 16.91 1.83
N GLY A 74 10.37 17.62 2.81
CA GLY A 74 9.04 18.21 2.76
C GLY A 74 8.04 17.52 3.70
N PRO A 75 6.75 17.93 3.65
CA PRO A 75 5.70 17.31 4.45
C PRO A 75 5.53 15.82 4.11
N LEU A 76 5.52 14.98 5.13
CA LEU A 76 5.34 13.54 5.07
C LEU A 76 4.03 13.14 5.74
N LEU A 77 3.05 12.69 4.96
CA LEU A 77 1.83 12.10 5.48
C LEU A 77 2.04 10.62 5.74
N ILE A 78 1.64 10.18 6.92
CA ILE A 78 1.67 8.78 7.35
C ILE A 78 0.26 8.42 7.79
N ALA A 79 -0.29 7.34 7.24
CA ALA A 79 -1.60 6.85 7.61
C ALA A 79 -1.61 5.33 7.76
N GLY A 80 -2.40 4.84 8.71
CA GLY A 80 -2.50 3.42 9.02
C GLY A 80 -3.83 3.05 9.63
N THR A 81 -4.11 1.75 9.61
CA THR A 81 -5.21 1.12 10.33
C THR A 81 -4.67 0.48 11.62
N ALA A 82 -5.54 -0.17 12.39
CA ALA A 82 -5.12 -1.00 13.52
C ALA A 82 -4.16 -2.15 13.16
N LYS A 83 -4.05 -2.50 11.86
CA LYS A 83 -3.21 -3.60 11.37
C LYS A 83 -1.84 -3.16 10.91
N GLY A 84 -1.67 -1.89 10.53
CA GLY A 84 -0.41 -1.37 10.03
C GLY A 84 -0.58 -0.18 9.10
N LEU A 85 0.53 0.27 8.55
CA LEU A 85 0.59 1.38 7.60
C LEU A 85 -0.15 1.05 6.31
N CYS A 86 -1.00 1.96 5.85
CA CYS A 86 -1.72 1.85 4.58
C CYS A 86 -1.24 2.85 3.52
N THR A 87 -0.69 4.00 3.92
CA THR A 87 -0.07 4.95 3.00
C THR A 87 0.98 5.81 3.68
N VAL A 88 2.04 6.13 2.94
CA VAL A 88 3.11 7.07 3.31
C VAL A 88 3.41 7.90 2.07
N ARG A 89 3.34 9.24 2.17
CA ARG A 89 3.50 10.13 1.02
C ARG A 89 4.18 11.43 1.38
N PHE A 90 5.11 11.86 0.55
CA PHE A 90 5.57 13.24 0.52
C PHE A 90 4.63 14.10 -0.34
N GLY A 91 4.53 15.37 -0.02
CA GLY A 91 3.75 16.31 -0.81
C GLY A 91 4.10 17.76 -0.52
N GLU A 92 3.47 18.68 -1.24
CA GLU A 92 3.75 20.10 -1.14
C GLU A 92 3.20 20.74 0.15
N SER A 93 2.09 20.20 0.68
CA SER A 93 1.49 20.69 1.91
C SER A 93 0.62 19.63 2.57
N GLU A 94 0.48 19.72 3.90
CA GLU A 94 -0.42 18.87 4.69
C GLU A 94 -1.85 18.91 4.14
N LYS A 95 -2.36 20.09 3.76
CA LYS A 95 -3.69 20.26 3.21
C LYS A 95 -3.91 19.44 1.93
N LYS A 96 -2.94 19.47 0.99
CA LYS A 96 -3.02 18.67 -0.25
C LYS A 96 -2.91 17.18 0.03
N LEU A 97 -2.05 16.78 0.94
CA LEU A 97 -1.86 15.40 1.36
C LEU A 97 -3.13 14.83 2.02
N ALA A 98 -3.73 15.59 2.95
CA ALA A 98 -4.97 15.19 3.61
C ALA A 98 -6.16 15.11 2.62
N ALA A 99 -6.24 16.03 1.65
CA ALA A 99 -7.25 15.97 0.60
C ALA A 99 -7.09 14.72 -0.27
N GLY A 100 -5.87 14.39 -0.67
CA GLY A 100 -5.58 13.16 -1.43
C GLY A 100 -5.90 11.88 -0.65
N LEU A 101 -5.65 11.87 0.67
CA LEU A 101 -6.03 10.76 1.54
C LEU A 101 -7.57 10.61 1.58
N ALA A 102 -8.30 11.71 1.72
CA ALA A 102 -9.77 11.72 1.76
C ALA A 102 -10.39 11.26 0.43
N GLU A 103 -9.78 11.60 -0.70
CA GLU A 103 -10.22 11.13 -2.01
C GLU A 103 -9.99 9.63 -2.19
N GLU A 104 -8.82 9.13 -1.79
CA GLU A 104 -8.48 7.71 -1.89
C GLU A 104 -9.35 6.83 -1.00
N PHE A 105 -9.61 7.27 0.22
CA PHE A 105 -10.38 6.54 1.23
C PHE A 105 -11.69 7.26 1.58
N SER A 106 -12.45 7.66 0.55
CA SER A 106 -13.64 8.50 0.70
C SER A 106 -14.76 7.90 1.55
N ASN A 107 -14.74 6.60 1.81
CA ASN A 107 -15.72 5.87 2.61
C ASN A 107 -15.15 5.36 3.94
N ALA A 108 -13.90 5.75 4.29
CA ALA A 108 -13.30 5.45 5.59
C ALA A 108 -13.56 6.58 6.59
N ALA A 109 -13.56 6.24 7.87
CA ALA A 109 -13.44 7.23 8.94
C ALA A 109 -11.97 7.67 9.03
N LEU A 110 -11.68 8.94 8.67
CA LEU A 110 -10.33 9.50 8.75
C LEU A 110 -10.16 10.29 10.05
N LEU A 111 -9.27 9.84 10.90
CA LEU A 111 -8.98 10.47 12.19
C LEU A 111 -7.54 11.02 12.19
N SER A 112 -7.41 12.34 12.37
CA SER A 112 -6.09 12.96 12.55
C SER A 112 -5.60 12.68 13.96
N ALA A 113 -4.40 12.13 14.11
CA ALA A 113 -3.78 11.88 15.41
C ALA A 113 -3.54 13.20 16.19
N ASP A 114 -3.24 14.29 15.47
CA ASP A 114 -3.00 15.60 16.08
C ASP A 114 -4.28 16.25 16.65
N LYS A 115 -5.46 15.80 16.23
CA LYS A 115 -6.77 16.37 16.62
C LYS A 115 -7.55 15.47 17.58
N THR A 116 -7.16 14.22 17.75
CA THR A 116 -7.82 13.30 18.66
C THR A 116 -7.20 13.42 20.06
N GLY A 117 -7.61 14.44 20.84
CA GLY A 117 -7.40 14.41 22.27
C GLY A 117 -8.10 13.18 22.87
N LYS A 118 -7.37 12.32 23.53
CA LYS A 118 -7.77 11.24 24.48
C LYS A 118 -8.85 10.20 24.13
N LYS A 119 -9.62 10.30 23.04
CA LYS A 119 -10.69 9.32 22.71
C LYS A 119 -10.39 8.35 21.59
N GLY A 120 -9.19 8.38 21.00
CA GLY A 120 -8.75 7.45 19.95
C GLY A 120 -7.55 6.59 20.35
N GLU A 121 -7.31 6.44 21.65
CA GLU A 121 -6.03 5.99 22.23
C GLU A 121 -5.66 4.52 21.98
N GLU A 122 -6.54 3.63 21.54
CA GLU A 122 -6.16 2.22 21.36
C GLU A 122 -5.24 1.98 20.13
N ASN A 123 -5.26 2.85 19.13
CA ASN A 123 -4.46 2.67 17.91
C ASN A 123 -3.60 3.88 17.51
N ALA A 124 -3.80 5.05 18.12
CA ALA A 124 -3.00 6.25 17.87
C ALA A 124 -1.54 6.12 18.37
N PRO A 125 -1.23 5.44 19.49
CA PRO A 125 0.15 5.28 19.97
C PRO A 125 1.05 4.57 18.98
N ALA A 126 0.53 3.56 18.26
CA ALA A 126 1.29 2.84 17.25
C ALA A 126 1.62 3.72 16.04
N LEU A 127 0.68 4.55 15.58
CA LEU A 127 0.91 5.47 14.45
C LEU A 127 1.99 6.50 14.76
N GLU A 128 2.02 7.06 15.96
CA GLU A 128 3.05 8.01 16.39
C GLU A 128 4.44 7.37 16.36
N THR A 129 4.57 6.16 16.92
CA THR A 129 5.83 5.40 16.87
C THR A 129 6.28 5.14 15.44
N TRP A 130 5.35 4.78 14.54
CA TRP A 130 5.67 4.57 13.13
C TRP A 130 6.07 5.87 12.42
N ALA A 131 5.39 6.96 12.75
CA ALA A 131 5.68 8.28 12.20
C ALA A 131 7.07 8.77 12.61
N ASP A 132 7.44 8.59 13.87
CA ASP A 132 8.77 8.96 14.38
C ASP A 132 9.88 8.13 13.70
N ALA A 133 9.68 6.82 13.56
CA ALA A 133 10.64 5.94 12.89
C ALA A 133 10.80 6.31 11.40
N LEU A 134 9.71 6.57 10.69
CA LEU A 134 9.75 6.99 9.29
C LEU A 134 10.36 8.39 9.10
N THR A 135 10.13 9.29 10.04
CA THR A 135 10.74 10.63 10.03
C THR A 135 12.25 10.51 10.18
N ARG A 136 12.75 9.75 11.15
CA ARG A 136 14.19 9.52 11.35
C ARG A 136 14.84 8.85 10.15
N TYR A 137 14.15 7.89 9.53
CA TYR A 137 14.62 7.29 8.29
C TYR A 137 14.69 8.33 7.14
N ALA A 138 13.66 9.16 6.97
CA ALA A 138 13.62 10.19 5.93
C ALA A 138 14.70 11.26 6.11
N GLU A 139 15.14 11.49 7.33
CA GLU A 139 16.25 12.40 7.69
C GLU A 139 17.63 11.74 7.60
N GLY A 140 17.69 10.45 7.26
CA GLY A 140 18.94 9.70 7.13
C GLY A 140 19.59 9.33 8.47
N LEU A 141 18.86 9.46 9.58
CA LEU A 141 19.36 9.20 10.92
C LEU A 141 19.34 7.71 11.30
N GLU A 142 18.43 6.95 10.69
CA GLU A 142 18.25 5.53 10.97
C GLU A 142 18.08 4.73 9.66
N ALA A 143 18.32 3.41 9.75
CA ALA A 143 18.02 2.48 8.68
C ALA A 143 16.50 2.34 8.50
N TRP A 144 16.07 1.71 7.38
CA TRP A 144 14.66 1.44 7.12
C TRP A 144 14.01 0.68 8.29
N PRO A 145 12.95 1.23 8.91
CA PRO A 145 12.30 0.56 10.03
C PRO A 145 11.44 -0.62 9.56
N GLU A 146 11.44 -1.71 10.31
CA GLU A 146 10.50 -2.80 10.11
C GLU A 146 9.16 -2.45 10.76
N LEU A 147 8.20 -2.01 9.95
CA LEU A 147 6.88 -1.59 10.38
C LEU A 147 5.80 -2.51 9.83
N PRO A 148 4.72 -2.76 10.58
CA PRO A 148 3.59 -3.52 10.07
C PRO A 148 2.93 -2.75 8.92
N LEU A 149 2.62 -3.46 7.84
CA LEU A 149 2.03 -2.88 6.63
C LEU A 149 0.63 -3.44 6.40
N ASP A 150 -0.34 -2.56 6.24
CA ASP A 150 -1.68 -2.88 5.73
C ASP A 150 -1.81 -2.33 4.30
N ILE A 151 -0.86 -2.73 3.44
CA ILE A 151 -0.75 -2.27 2.06
C ILE A 151 -1.28 -3.31 1.08
N LYS A 152 -1.81 -2.80 -0.02
CA LYS A 152 -2.33 -3.60 -1.13
C LYS A 152 -1.24 -3.81 -2.16
N ALA A 153 -0.66 -4.99 -2.21
CA ALA A 153 0.36 -5.34 -3.17
C ALA A 153 0.03 -6.63 -3.92
N THR A 154 0.39 -6.68 -5.21
CA THR A 154 0.48 -7.96 -5.91
C THR A 154 1.75 -8.69 -5.45
N ALA A 155 1.80 -10.01 -5.63
CA ALA A 155 3.03 -10.78 -5.37
C ALA A 155 4.23 -10.23 -6.16
N PHE A 156 4.01 -9.68 -7.36
CA PHE A 156 5.05 -9.02 -8.15
C PHE A 156 5.50 -7.71 -7.51
N GLN A 157 4.55 -6.83 -7.13
CA GLN A 157 4.87 -5.57 -6.44
C GLN A 157 5.60 -5.81 -5.12
N ALA A 158 5.17 -6.78 -4.32
CA ALA A 158 5.84 -7.14 -3.08
C ALA A 158 7.31 -7.56 -3.32
N LYS A 159 7.59 -8.33 -4.38
CA LYS A 159 8.96 -8.68 -4.76
C LYS A 159 9.77 -7.46 -5.22
N VAL A 160 9.17 -6.60 -6.04
CA VAL A 160 9.82 -5.36 -6.49
C VAL A 160 10.15 -4.48 -5.30
N TRP A 161 9.22 -4.26 -4.40
CA TRP A 161 9.43 -3.41 -3.22
C TRP A 161 10.44 -4.01 -2.25
N ALA A 162 10.45 -5.34 -2.07
CA ALA A 162 11.49 -6.00 -1.30
C ALA A 162 12.89 -5.79 -1.91
N ALA A 163 13.02 -5.90 -3.24
CA ALA A 163 14.27 -5.64 -3.94
C ALA A 163 14.69 -4.16 -3.86
N LEU A 164 13.74 -3.22 -3.95
CA LEU A 164 14.01 -1.79 -3.76
C LEU A 164 14.53 -1.48 -2.36
N ARG A 165 13.95 -2.09 -1.32
CA ARG A 165 14.41 -1.94 0.07
C ARG A 165 15.81 -2.51 0.31
N ALA A 166 16.24 -3.46 -0.51
CA ALA A 166 17.59 -4.03 -0.45
C ALA A 166 18.65 -3.15 -1.12
N VAL A 167 18.27 -2.09 -1.84
CA VAL A 167 19.22 -1.11 -2.40
C VAL A 167 19.81 -0.29 -1.25
N PRO A 168 21.16 -0.29 -1.06
CA PRO A 168 21.78 0.44 0.04
C PRO A 168 21.53 1.95 -0.08
N ALA A 169 21.41 2.62 1.07
CA ALA A 169 21.32 4.08 1.12
C ALA A 169 22.50 4.74 0.36
N GLY A 170 22.22 5.77 -0.42
CA GLY A 170 23.19 6.45 -1.27
C GLY A 170 23.59 5.71 -2.54
N LYS A 171 23.02 4.55 -2.81
CA LYS A 171 23.17 3.82 -4.08
C LYS A 171 21.92 3.96 -4.92
N THR A 172 22.08 3.79 -6.24
CA THR A 172 21.00 3.74 -7.21
C THR A 172 20.95 2.36 -7.85
N ALA A 173 19.78 1.95 -8.28
CA ALA A 173 19.58 0.75 -9.09
C ALA A 173 18.68 1.07 -10.27
N THR A 174 18.98 0.52 -11.42
CA THR A 174 18.11 0.60 -12.60
C THR A 174 16.93 -0.36 -12.47
N TYR A 175 15.86 -0.10 -13.19
CA TYR A 175 14.73 -1.06 -13.28
C TYR A 175 15.15 -2.43 -13.82
N GLY A 176 16.21 -2.47 -14.64
CA GLY A 176 16.79 -3.71 -15.16
C GLY A 176 17.47 -4.53 -14.06
N GLU A 177 18.24 -3.88 -13.19
CA GLU A 177 18.89 -4.53 -12.06
C GLU A 177 17.87 -5.04 -11.04
N ILE A 178 16.83 -4.26 -10.74
CA ILE A 178 15.72 -4.72 -9.88
C ILE A 178 14.99 -5.90 -10.54
N ALA A 179 14.73 -5.85 -11.85
CA ALA A 179 14.10 -6.95 -12.58
C ALA A 179 14.96 -8.23 -12.54
N ALA A 180 16.27 -8.11 -12.68
CA ALA A 180 17.21 -9.22 -12.56
C ALA A 180 17.24 -9.78 -11.13
N ALA A 181 17.30 -8.92 -10.11
CA ALA A 181 17.32 -9.29 -8.70
C ALA A 181 16.08 -10.10 -8.27
N ILE A 182 14.91 -9.81 -8.86
CA ILE A 182 13.68 -10.58 -8.60
C ILE A 182 13.51 -11.82 -9.51
N GLY A 183 14.55 -12.16 -10.30
CA GLY A 183 14.54 -13.31 -11.21
C GLY A 183 13.71 -13.11 -12.49
N LEU A 184 13.48 -11.87 -12.91
CA LEU A 184 12.62 -11.52 -14.07
C LEU A 184 13.27 -10.44 -14.97
N PRO A 185 14.46 -10.70 -15.56
CA PRO A 185 15.26 -9.69 -16.25
C PRO A 185 14.53 -8.98 -17.41
N GLN A 186 13.52 -9.61 -18.00
CA GLN A 186 12.71 -9.04 -19.09
C GLN A 186 11.55 -8.15 -18.60
N SER A 187 11.41 -7.96 -17.28
CA SER A 187 10.23 -7.29 -16.68
C SER A 187 10.47 -5.82 -16.30
N GLN A 188 11.43 -5.14 -16.91
CA GLN A 188 11.82 -3.75 -16.58
C GLN A 188 10.65 -2.77 -16.60
N ARG A 189 9.76 -2.83 -17.62
CA ARG A 189 8.57 -1.99 -17.72
C ARG A 189 7.56 -2.26 -16.58
N ALA A 190 7.42 -3.54 -16.21
CA ALA A 190 6.54 -3.92 -15.10
C ALA A 190 7.12 -3.46 -13.75
N VAL A 191 8.45 -3.52 -13.57
CA VAL A 191 9.15 -2.95 -12.39
C VAL A 191 8.92 -1.45 -12.32
N ALA A 192 9.14 -0.71 -13.41
CA ALA A 192 8.89 0.74 -13.46
C ALA A 192 7.44 1.09 -13.04
N ARG A 193 6.45 0.33 -13.54
CA ARG A 193 5.04 0.52 -13.12
C ARG A 193 4.81 0.22 -11.64
N ALA A 194 5.47 -0.80 -11.09
CA ALA A 194 5.35 -1.12 -9.67
C ALA A 194 5.99 -0.06 -8.76
N CYS A 195 6.99 0.68 -9.26
CA CYS A 195 7.61 1.80 -8.55
C CYS A 195 6.77 3.09 -8.61
N ALA A 196 5.92 3.24 -9.64
CA ALA A 196 5.11 4.46 -9.89
C ALA A 196 3.74 4.42 -9.20
N MET A 197 3.39 3.37 -8.50
CA MET A 197 2.11 3.15 -7.80
C MET A 197 2.28 3.37 -6.31
#